data_12ed205826c5b7919955e58fb91a2356
#
_entry.id   12ed205826c5b7919955e58fb91a2356
#
_cell.length_a   1.000
_cell.length_b   1.000
_cell.length_c   1.000
_cell.angle_alpha   90.00
_cell.angle_beta   90.00
_cell.angle_gamma   90.00
#
_symmetry.space_group_name_H-M   'P 1'
#
loop_
_entity.id
_entity.type
_entity.pdbx_description
1 polymer ?
#
loop_
_entity_poly.entity_id
_entity_poly.type
_entity_poly.pdbx_seq_one_letter_code
_entity_poly.pdbx_strand_id
1 'polypeptide(L)'
;MVKELVERIRQKDQRAMSQFYQQYVDELSSVCYRYVPFEDDAKDVLQNSFVKIFTSLPTFDYRSEEALRGWMRRVVASEALLYLRERKRLLFVEQTAEVKELADADEPQADLISPDTLHQMISELSVGYRTVINLYVFEGYSHKQIADLLGITESTSASQLYFAKRILARRIKELTNSKR
;
A
#
# COMPACT_ATOMS: atom_id res chain seq x y z
N MET A 1 5.90 -16.36 22.03
CA MET A 1 6.44 -16.63 20.68
C MET A 1 6.87 -15.35 19.97
N VAL A 2 5.99 -14.52 19.39
CA VAL A 2 6.43 -13.27 18.68
C VAL A 2 7.06 -12.24 19.64
N LYS A 3 6.49 -12.03 20.82
CA LYS A 3 7.07 -11.16 21.86
C LYS A 3 8.50 -11.57 22.23
N GLU A 4 8.74 -12.84 22.41
CA GLU A 4 10.07 -13.38 22.71
C GLU A 4 11.05 -13.14 21.55
N LEU A 5 10.59 -13.29 20.30
CA LEU A 5 11.38 -12.98 19.11
C LEU A 5 11.81 -11.50 19.08
N VAL A 6 10.89 -10.58 19.41
CA VAL A 6 11.16 -9.15 19.54
C VAL A 6 12.21 -8.88 20.63
N GLU A 7 12.09 -9.54 21.80
CA GLU A 7 13.07 -9.37 22.90
C GLU A 7 14.48 -9.85 22.50
N ARG A 8 14.58 -10.96 21.79
CA ARG A 8 15.86 -11.47 21.29
C ARG A 8 16.47 -10.52 20.25
N ILE A 9 15.65 -9.92 19.40
CA ILE A 9 16.12 -8.92 18.41
C ILE A 9 16.66 -7.67 19.13
N ARG A 10 16.03 -7.22 20.23
CA ARG A 10 16.56 -6.15 21.10
C ARG A 10 17.95 -6.43 21.61
N GLN A 11 18.26 -7.72 21.84
CA GLN A 11 19.58 -8.21 22.25
C GLN A 11 20.55 -8.43 21.07
N LYS A 12 20.18 -7.99 19.86
CA LYS A 12 20.96 -8.12 18.62
C LYS A 12 21.21 -9.58 18.19
N ASP A 13 20.30 -10.50 18.54
CA ASP A 13 20.36 -11.91 18.11
C ASP A 13 20.08 -12.01 16.60
N GLN A 14 21.12 -12.32 15.83
CA GLN A 14 21.03 -12.42 14.36
C GLN A 14 20.12 -13.56 13.89
N ARG A 15 20.04 -14.66 14.65
CA ARG A 15 19.14 -15.77 14.31
C ARG A 15 17.68 -15.34 14.49
N ALA A 16 17.40 -14.58 15.55
CA ALA A 16 16.08 -14.00 15.76
C ALA A 16 15.70 -13.01 14.65
N MET A 17 16.64 -12.18 14.18
CA MET A 17 16.42 -11.26 13.05
C MET A 17 16.11 -12.04 11.76
N SER A 18 16.85 -13.11 11.45
CA SER A 18 16.61 -13.95 10.29
C SER A 18 15.23 -14.63 10.35
N GLN A 19 14.87 -15.18 11.52
CA GLN A 19 13.57 -15.81 11.74
C GLN A 19 12.42 -14.79 11.57
N PHE A 20 12.58 -13.59 12.11
CA PHE A 20 11.61 -12.50 11.97
C PHE A 20 11.44 -12.09 10.50
N TYR A 21 12.54 -11.93 9.77
CA TYR A 21 12.51 -11.64 8.35
C TYR A 21 11.71 -12.71 7.59
N GLN A 22 12.04 -13.98 7.76
CA GLN A 22 11.34 -15.09 7.10
C GLN A 22 9.84 -15.14 7.44
N GLN A 23 9.47 -14.78 8.66
CA GLN A 23 8.08 -14.80 9.11
C GLN A 23 7.22 -13.70 8.45
N TYR A 24 7.81 -12.52 8.14
CA TYR A 24 7.05 -11.35 7.72
C TYR A 24 7.35 -10.88 6.30
N VAL A 25 8.36 -11.43 5.63
CA VAL A 25 8.79 -10.95 4.30
C VAL A 25 7.69 -11.04 3.26
N ASP A 26 6.92 -12.11 3.20
CA ASP A 26 5.85 -12.29 2.20
C ASP A 26 4.70 -11.29 2.42
N GLU A 27 4.29 -11.10 3.67
CA GLU A 27 3.27 -10.12 4.02
C GLU A 27 3.72 -8.69 3.65
N LEU A 28 4.94 -8.32 4.05
CA LEU A 28 5.46 -6.98 3.81
C LEU A 28 5.80 -6.75 2.32
N SER A 29 6.21 -7.78 1.59
CA SER A 29 6.35 -7.73 0.13
C SER A 29 5.01 -7.40 -0.53
N SER A 30 3.94 -8.06 -0.13
CA SER A 30 2.60 -7.79 -0.66
C SER A 30 2.17 -6.35 -0.42
N VAL A 31 2.48 -5.77 0.76
CA VAL A 31 2.27 -4.35 1.03
C VAL A 31 3.10 -3.48 0.10
N CYS A 32 4.38 -3.78 -0.07
CA CYS A 32 5.30 -3.02 -0.92
C CYS A 32 4.84 -2.99 -2.38
N TYR A 33 4.50 -4.14 -2.95
CA TYR A 33 4.06 -4.27 -4.34
C TYR A 33 2.77 -3.51 -4.66
N ARG A 34 1.89 -3.29 -3.70
CA ARG A 34 0.70 -2.44 -3.89
C ARG A 34 1.05 -0.99 -4.19
N TYR A 35 2.19 -0.48 -3.72
CA TYR A 35 2.69 0.88 -4.01
C TYR A 35 3.65 0.90 -5.19
N VAL A 36 4.57 -0.04 -5.24
CA VAL A 36 5.69 -0.12 -6.19
C VAL A 36 5.62 -1.48 -6.91
N PRO A 37 4.93 -1.57 -8.08
CA PRO A 37 4.68 -2.86 -8.74
C PRO A 37 5.88 -3.40 -9.52
N PHE A 38 6.96 -2.63 -9.65
CA PHE A 38 8.18 -3.07 -10.36
C PHE A 38 9.08 -3.81 -9.39
N GLU A 39 9.46 -5.05 -9.75
CA GLU A 39 10.12 -6.01 -8.86
C GLU A 39 11.43 -5.48 -8.26
N ASP A 40 12.31 -4.92 -9.08
CA ASP A 40 13.60 -4.43 -8.60
C ASP A 40 13.44 -3.21 -7.68
N ASP A 41 12.56 -2.27 -8.05
CA ASP A 41 12.23 -1.11 -7.22
C ASP A 41 11.60 -1.54 -5.88
N ALA A 42 10.73 -2.54 -5.91
CA ALA A 42 10.07 -3.06 -4.70
C ALA A 42 11.04 -3.78 -3.77
N LYS A 43 12.02 -4.51 -4.30
CA LYS A 43 13.08 -5.15 -3.52
C LYS A 43 13.90 -4.12 -2.74
N ASP A 44 14.29 -3.02 -3.39
CA ASP A 44 15.04 -1.93 -2.75
C ASP A 44 14.23 -1.28 -1.62
N VAL A 45 12.95 -0.97 -1.89
CA VAL A 45 12.05 -0.39 -0.88
C VAL A 45 11.86 -1.35 0.29
N LEU A 46 11.66 -2.65 0.02
CA LEU A 46 11.47 -3.67 1.05
C LEU A 46 12.73 -3.82 1.90
N GLN A 47 13.91 -3.83 1.30
CA GLN A 47 15.19 -3.89 2.01
C GLN A 47 15.34 -2.69 2.96
N ASN A 48 15.10 -1.47 2.46
CA ASN A 48 15.13 -0.26 3.27
C ASN A 48 14.11 -0.32 4.43
N SER A 49 12.92 -0.84 4.14
CA SER A 49 11.88 -1.04 5.15
C SER A 49 12.34 -1.97 6.27
N PHE A 50 12.97 -3.11 5.95
CA PHE A 50 13.47 -4.02 6.97
C PHE A 50 14.64 -3.43 7.76
N VAL A 51 15.54 -2.67 7.13
CA VAL A 51 16.58 -1.93 7.86
C VAL A 51 15.93 -0.98 8.87
N LYS A 52 14.91 -0.23 8.48
CA LYS A 52 14.20 0.70 9.36
C LYS A 52 13.43 -0.03 10.46
N ILE A 53 12.78 -1.15 10.14
CA ILE A 53 12.09 -2.00 11.12
C ILE A 53 13.10 -2.48 12.18
N PHE A 54 14.20 -3.10 11.80
CA PHE A 54 15.19 -3.62 12.76
C PHE A 54 15.86 -2.53 13.58
N THR A 55 16.07 -1.34 13.00
CA THR A 55 16.63 -0.20 13.72
C THR A 55 15.66 0.38 14.75
N SER A 56 14.36 0.37 14.44
CA SER A 56 13.34 0.98 15.31
C SER A 56 12.65 -0.03 16.26
N LEU A 57 12.74 -1.33 15.97
CA LEU A 57 12.13 -2.38 16.77
C LEU A 57 12.58 -2.39 18.25
N PRO A 58 13.85 -2.04 18.59
CA PRO A 58 14.27 -1.97 19.99
C PRO A 58 13.48 -0.98 20.84
N THR A 59 12.99 0.10 20.25
CA THR A 59 12.19 1.14 20.93
C THR A 59 10.69 0.98 20.76
N PHE A 60 10.25 -0.01 19.96
CA PHE A 60 8.83 -0.27 19.71
C PHE A 60 8.14 -0.81 20.98
N ASP A 61 7.02 -0.18 21.37
CA ASP A 61 6.17 -0.66 22.46
C ASP A 61 5.30 -1.84 21.97
N TYR A 62 5.77 -3.06 22.23
CA TYR A 62 5.06 -4.27 21.81
C TYR A 62 3.82 -4.50 22.68
N ARG A 63 2.64 -4.33 22.11
CA ARG A 63 1.34 -4.57 22.76
C ARG A 63 0.68 -5.87 22.30
N SER A 64 0.67 -6.11 20.99
CA SER A 64 0.14 -7.33 20.37
C SER A 64 0.82 -7.58 19.02
N GLU A 65 0.61 -8.77 18.46
CA GLU A 65 1.10 -9.10 17.12
C GLU A 65 0.43 -8.25 16.05
N GLU A 66 -0.88 -7.93 16.19
CA GLU A 66 -1.60 -7.04 15.28
C GLU A 66 -1.02 -5.61 15.30
N ALA A 67 -0.70 -5.10 16.49
CA ALA A 67 -0.07 -3.79 16.62
C ALA A 67 1.31 -3.75 15.95
N LEU A 68 2.10 -4.83 16.09
CA LEU A 68 3.38 -5.00 15.42
C LEU A 68 3.22 -5.04 13.90
N ARG A 69 2.32 -5.88 13.38
CA ARG A 69 2.02 -5.96 11.94
C ARG A 69 1.54 -4.63 11.38
N GLY A 70 0.62 -3.97 12.06
CA GLY A 70 0.13 -2.65 11.65
C GLY A 70 1.24 -1.58 11.62
N TRP A 71 2.17 -1.62 12.58
CA TRP A 71 3.33 -0.73 12.58
C TRP A 71 4.30 -1.05 11.42
N MET A 72 4.62 -2.31 11.18
CA MET A 72 5.50 -2.71 10.07
C MET A 72 4.92 -2.33 8.71
N ARG A 73 3.62 -2.54 8.49
CA ARG A 73 2.94 -2.12 7.25
C ARG A 73 3.06 -0.62 7.02
N ARG A 74 2.90 0.20 8.08
CA ARG A 74 3.09 1.66 8.00
C ARG A 74 4.53 2.04 7.68
N VAL A 75 5.52 1.31 8.19
CA VAL A 75 6.93 1.53 7.82
C VAL A 75 7.13 1.27 6.33
N VAL A 76 6.63 0.14 5.81
CA VAL A 76 6.74 -0.19 4.36
C VAL A 76 6.02 0.84 3.50
N ALA A 77 4.79 1.23 3.86
CA ALA A 77 4.05 2.27 3.13
C ALA A 77 4.81 3.60 3.12
N SER A 78 5.41 3.99 4.25
CA SER A 78 6.21 5.22 4.36
C SER A 78 7.46 5.18 3.47
N GLU A 79 8.18 4.05 3.45
CA GLU A 79 9.37 3.89 2.59
C GLU A 79 8.98 3.88 1.10
N ALA A 80 7.87 3.23 0.75
CA ALA A 80 7.36 3.25 -0.62
C ALA A 80 6.96 4.66 -1.07
N LEU A 81 6.33 5.45 -0.20
CA LEU A 81 5.98 6.84 -0.50
C LEU A 81 7.23 7.72 -0.64
N LEU A 82 8.24 7.52 0.20
CA LEU A 82 9.51 8.22 0.09
C LEU A 82 10.16 7.92 -1.26
N TYR A 83 10.25 6.65 -1.62
CA TYR A 83 10.78 6.21 -2.91
C TYR A 83 10.04 6.86 -4.10
N LEU A 84 8.70 6.86 -4.08
CA LEU A 84 7.89 7.45 -5.15
C LEU A 84 8.10 8.97 -5.27
N ARG A 85 8.31 9.67 -4.15
CA ARG A 85 8.61 11.11 -4.13
C ARG A 85 9.99 11.41 -4.71
N GLU A 86 11.03 10.69 -4.29
CA GLU A 86 12.41 10.86 -4.77
C GLU A 86 12.51 10.63 -6.28
N ARG A 87 11.77 9.65 -6.80
CA ARG A 87 11.69 9.36 -8.24
C ARG A 87 10.74 10.30 -9.00
N LYS A 88 10.15 11.32 -8.34
CA LYS A 88 9.13 12.23 -8.93
C LYS A 88 7.99 11.49 -9.63
N ARG A 89 7.65 10.31 -9.16
CA ARG A 89 6.57 9.47 -9.70
C ARG A 89 5.22 9.75 -9.03
N LEU A 90 5.22 10.41 -7.87
CA LEU A 90 4.00 10.76 -7.14
C LEU A 90 3.39 12.02 -7.75
N LEU A 91 2.63 11.84 -8.81
CA LEU A 91 1.87 12.90 -9.47
C LEU A 91 0.38 12.67 -9.20
N PHE A 92 -0.30 13.71 -8.73
CA PHE A 92 -1.75 13.74 -8.58
C PHE A 92 -2.33 14.42 -9.80
N VAL A 93 -2.95 13.65 -10.69
CA VAL A 93 -3.53 14.16 -11.93
C VAL A 93 -4.86 14.84 -11.58
N GLU A 94 -4.95 16.12 -11.82
CA GLU A 94 -6.23 16.83 -11.89
C GLU A 94 -6.92 16.40 -13.20
N GLN A 95 -8.07 15.73 -13.07
CA GLN A 95 -9.02 15.33 -14.12
C GLN A 95 -8.43 15.15 -15.53
N THR A 96 -8.15 13.91 -15.91
CA THR A 96 -7.94 13.56 -17.34
C THR A 96 -9.28 13.47 -18.08
N ALA A 97 -9.27 13.60 -19.41
CA ALA A 97 -10.47 13.44 -20.25
C ALA A 97 -11.15 12.07 -19.99
N GLU A 98 -10.37 11.01 -19.73
CA GLU A 98 -10.81 9.66 -19.37
C GLU A 98 -11.68 9.62 -18.11
N VAL A 99 -11.43 10.55 -17.17
CA VAL A 99 -12.16 10.70 -15.92
C VAL A 99 -13.53 11.37 -16.10
N LYS A 100 -13.69 12.23 -17.08
CA LYS A 100 -14.98 12.89 -17.36
C LYS A 100 -16.02 11.91 -17.91
N GLU A 101 -15.59 10.87 -18.63
CA GLU A 101 -16.47 9.83 -19.16
C GLU A 101 -16.92 8.81 -18.10
N LEU A 102 -16.31 8.83 -16.91
CA LEU A 102 -16.61 7.87 -15.83
C LEU A 102 -17.70 8.34 -14.86
N ALA A 103 -18.36 9.47 -15.13
CA ALA A 103 -19.35 10.07 -14.20
C ALA A 103 -20.49 9.11 -13.81
N ASP A 104 -20.86 8.15 -14.69
CA ASP A 104 -21.98 7.23 -14.53
C ASP A 104 -21.57 5.78 -14.17
N ALA A 105 -20.30 5.53 -13.82
CA ALA A 105 -19.88 4.18 -13.44
C ALA A 105 -20.37 3.83 -12.03
N ASP A 106 -20.90 2.61 -11.85
CA ASP A 106 -21.33 2.07 -10.57
C ASP A 106 -20.15 1.89 -9.59
N GLU A 107 -20.46 1.63 -8.29
CA GLU A 107 -19.44 1.18 -7.33
C GLU A 107 -18.81 -0.14 -7.79
N PRO A 108 -17.50 -0.36 -7.56
CA PRO A 108 -16.82 -1.57 -8.00
C PRO A 108 -17.37 -2.81 -7.29
N GLN A 109 -17.83 -3.78 -8.07
CA GLN A 109 -18.32 -5.07 -7.56
C GLN A 109 -17.12 -6.03 -7.40
N ALA A 110 -16.29 -5.78 -6.40
CA ALA A 110 -15.05 -6.53 -6.16
C ALA A 110 -15.28 -8.03 -5.90
N ASP A 111 -16.46 -8.40 -5.41
CA ASP A 111 -16.84 -9.80 -5.14
C ASP A 111 -16.92 -10.67 -6.42
N LEU A 112 -17.00 -10.04 -7.59
CA LEU A 112 -17.08 -10.74 -8.87
C LEU A 112 -15.73 -11.19 -9.44
N ILE A 113 -14.62 -10.81 -8.81
CA ILE A 113 -13.28 -11.10 -9.28
C ILE A 113 -12.40 -11.66 -8.15
N SER A 114 -11.33 -12.37 -8.53
CA SER A 114 -10.38 -12.87 -7.53
C SER A 114 -9.57 -11.72 -6.89
N PRO A 115 -9.08 -11.89 -5.65
CA PRO A 115 -8.19 -10.92 -5.01
C PRO A 115 -6.96 -10.59 -5.86
N ASP A 116 -6.37 -11.59 -6.53
CA ASP A 116 -5.19 -11.38 -7.39
C ASP A 116 -5.52 -10.49 -8.60
N THR A 117 -6.69 -10.72 -9.23
CA THR A 117 -7.17 -9.87 -10.32
C THR A 117 -7.38 -8.43 -9.86
N LEU A 118 -7.97 -8.24 -8.67
CA LEU A 118 -8.16 -6.91 -8.09
C LEU A 118 -6.81 -6.23 -7.80
N HIS A 119 -5.86 -6.95 -7.22
CA HIS A 119 -4.51 -6.43 -6.96
C HIS A 119 -3.81 -6.02 -8.26
N GLN A 120 -3.90 -6.83 -9.31
CA GLN A 120 -3.36 -6.49 -10.61
C GLN A 120 -3.99 -5.21 -11.16
N MET A 121 -5.33 -5.09 -11.14
CA MET A 121 -6.03 -3.88 -11.60
C MET A 121 -5.60 -2.63 -10.81
N ILE A 122 -5.41 -2.75 -9.50
CA ILE A 122 -4.92 -1.65 -8.65
C ILE A 122 -3.48 -1.28 -9.04
N SER A 123 -2.61 -2.24 -9.31
CA SER A 123 -1.21 -2.01 -9.70
C SER A 123 -1.08 -1.24 -11.02
N GLU A 124 -2.06 -1.37 -11.89
CA GLU A 124 -2.13 -0.69 -13.20
C GLU A 124 -2.71 0.73 -13.13
N LEU A 125 -3.25 1.14 -11.99
CA LEU A 125 -3.69 2.53 -11.78
C LEU A 125 -2.50 3.49 -11.83
N SER A 126 -2.76 4.74 -12.22
CA SER A 126 -1.75 5.79 -12.07
C SER A 126 -1.26 5.88 -10.62
N VAL A 127 -0.02 6.34 -10.42
CA VAL A 127 0.61 6.34 -9.09
C VAL A 127 -0.23 7.08 -8.05
N GLY A 128 -0.84 8.23 -8.42
CA GLY A 128 -1.68 9.01 -7.51
C GLY A 128 -2.94 8.24 -7.06
N TYR A 129 -3.68 7.67 -8.00
CA TYR A 129 -4.88 6.85 -7.72
C TYR A 129 -4.53 5.62 -6.89
N ARG A 130 -3.48 4.90 -7.28
CA ARG A 130 -2.99 3.72 -6.58
C ARG A 130 -2.56 4.04 -5.15
N THR A 131 -1.84 5.14 -4.95
CA THR A 131 -1.39 5.57 -3.63
C THR A 131 -2.56 5.87 -2.71
N VAL A 132 -3.53 6.67 -3.17
CA VAL A 132 -4.67 7.07 -2.33
C VAL A 132 -5.57 5.90 -2.01
N ILE A 133 -5.87 4.99 -2.98
CA ILE A 133 -6.69 3.82 -2.69
C ILE A 133 -6.01 2.88 -1.68
N ASN A 134 -4.69 2.70 -1.77
CA ASN A 134 -3.94 1.88 -0.81
C ASN A 134 -3.99 2.49 0.60
N LEU A 135 -3.72 3.78 0.74
CA LEU A 135 -3.76 4.45 2.03
C LEU A 135 -5.15 4.44 2.67
N TYR A 136 -6.20 4.67 1.88
CA TYR A 136 -7.56 4.74 2.39
C TYR A 136 -8.14 3.36 2.69
N VAL A 137 -8.08 2.43 1.72
CA VAL A 137 -8.77 1.13 1.80
C VAL A 137 -7.97 0.11 2.62
N PHE A 138 -6.66 0.01 2.39
CA PHE A 138 -5.85 -1.05 3.03
C PHE A 138 -5.17 -0.60 4.32
N GLU A 139 -4.74 0.67 4.40
CA GLU A 139 -4.06 1.18 5.60
C GLU A 139 -5.01 1.94 6.55
N GLY A 140 -6.27 2.22 6.13
CA GLY A 140 -7.29 2.82 6.97
C GLY A 140 -7.09 4.31 7.29
N TYR A 141 -6.32 5.04 6.49
CA TYR A 141 -6.13 6.48 6.67
C TYR A 141 -7.38 7.27 6.26
N SER A 142 -7.73 8.30 7.02
CA SER A 142 -8.74 9.30 6.61
C SER A 142 -8.20 10.21 5.50
N HIS A 143 -9.08 10.87 4.75
CA HIS A 143 -8.66 11.86 3.73
C HIS A 143 -7.81 12.97 4.32
N LYS A 144 -8.10 13.42 5.54
CA LYS A 144 -7.27 14.39 6.26
C LYS A 144 -5.85 13.89 6.48
N GLN A 145 -5.71 12.66 7.00
CA GLN A 145 -4.40 12.05 7.22
C GLN A 145 -3.63 11.83 5.91
N ILE A 146 -4.34 11.44 4.84
CA ILE A 146 -3.75 11.28 3.50
C ILE A 146 -3.30 12.64 2.96
N ALA A 147 -4.11 13.68 3.12
CA ALA A 147 -3.78 15.03 2.71
C ALA A 147 -2.50 15.54 3.38
N ASP A 148 -2.43 15.40 4.70
CA ASP A 148 -1.24 15.76 5.49
C ASP A 148 -0.01 14.94 5.05
N LEU A 149 -0.18 13.63 4.87
CA LEU A 149 0.91 12.72 4.49
C LEU A 149 1.45 13.00 3.09
N LEU A 150 0.59 13.32 2.13
CA LEU A 150 0.96 13.49 0.72
C LEU A 150 1.20 14.95 0.32
N GLY A 151 0.88 15.91 1.17
CA GLY A 151 0.99 17.34 0.88
C GLY A 151 -0.04 17.83 -0.15
N ILE A 152 -1.25 17.27 -0.11
CA ILE A 152 -2.39 17.61 -0.98
C ILE A 152 -3.58 18.09 -0.14
N THR A 153 -4.67 18.52 -0.78
CA THR A 153 -5.91 18.85 -0.05
C THR A 153 -6.73 17.59 0.24
N GLU A 154 -7.62 17.65 1.24
CA GLU A 154 -8.58 16.58 1.51
C GLU A 154 -9.49 16.32 0.30
N SER A 155 -9.91 17.39 -0.39
CA SER A 155 -10.69 17.31 -1.61
C SER A 155 -9.95 16.58 -2.73
N THR A 156 -8.64 16.85 -2.90
CA THR A 156 -7.81 16.11 -3.86
C THR A 156 -7.73 14.64 -3.50
N SER A 157 -7.52 14.31 -2.22
CA SER A 157 -7.53 12.91 -1.75
C SER A 157 -8.86 12.20 -2.03
N ALA A 158 -10.00 12.87 -1.72
CA ALA A 158 -11.32 12.33 -1.99
C ALA A 158 -11.57 12.12 -3.49
N SER A 159 -11.18 13.07 -4.33
CA SER A 159 -11.30 12.96 -5.78
C SER A 159 -10.44 11.82 -6.34
N GLN A 160 -9.19 11.66 -5.88
CA GLN A 160 -8.32 10.55 -6.30
C GLN A 160 -8.95 9.19 -5.96
N LEU A 161 -9.52 9.04 -4.76
CA LEU A 161 -10.20 7.81 -4.37
C LEU A 161 -11.44 7.54 -5.24
N TYR A 162 -12.25 8.57 -5.45
CA TYR A 162 -13.46 8.48 -6.27
C TYR A 162 -13.13 7.98 -7.69
N PHE A 163 -12.14 8.58 -8.33
CA PHE A 163 -11.76 8.18 -9.69
C PHE A 163 -11.07 6.82 -9.74
N ALA A 164 -10.23 6.49 -8.74
CA ALA A 164 -9.67 5.14 -8.63
C ALA A 164 -10.77 4.06 -8.60
N LYS A 165 -11.79 4.25 -7.77
CA LYS A 165 -12.94 3.36 -7.69
C LYS A 165 -13.71 3.25 -9.01
N ARG A 166 -13.94 4.37 -9.69
CA ARG A 166 -14.64 4.39 -10.98
C ARG A 166 -13.88 3.66 -12.08
N ILE A 167 -12.57 3.84 -12.17
CA ILE A 167 -11.72 3.09 -13.12
C ILE A 167 -11.81 1.59 -12.84
N LEU A 168 -11.71 1.19 -11.58
CA LEU A 168 -11.82 -0.21 -11.18
C LEU A 168 -13.21 -0.79 -11.51
N ALA A 169 -14.28 -0.05 -11.21
CA ALA A 169 -15.65 -0.49 -11.52
C ALA A 169 -15.84 -0.76 -13.02
N ARG A 170 -15.37 0.15 -13.89
CA ARG A 170 -15.41 -0.03 -15.34
C ARG A 170 -14.64 -1.29 -15.76
N ARG A 171 -13.40 -1.46 -15.31
CA ARG A 171 -12.55 -2.61 -15.66
C ARG A 171 -13.17 -3.93 -15.19
N ILE A 172 -13.74 -3.99 -14.00
CA ILE A 172 -14.44 -5.17 -13.48
C ILE A 172 -15.64 -5.52 -14.38
N LYS A 173 -16.44 -4.50 -14.74
CA LYS A 173 -17.61 -4.68 -15.62
C LYS A 173 -17.19 -5.20 -17.02
N GLU A 174 -16.14 -4.65 -17.61
CA GLU A 174 -15.59 -5.10 -18.89
C GLU A 174 -15.13 -6.57 -18.81
N LEU A 175 -14.38 -6.93 -17.75
CA LEU A 175 -13.88 -8.28 -17.53
C LEU A 175 -15.02 -9.30 -17.35
N THR A 176 -16.06 -8.94 -16.58
CA THR A 176 -17.19 -9.83 -16.31
C THR A 176 -18.12 -10.00 -17.50
N ASN A 177 -18.28 -8.96 -18.33
CA ASN A 177 -19.05 -9.03 -19.56
C ASN A 177 -18.34 -9.85 -20.66
N SER A 178 -17.01 -9.83 -20.71
CA SER A 178 -16.21 -10.61 -21.68
C SER A 178 -16.18 -12.10 -21.39
N LYS A 179 -16.61 -12.53 -20.18
CA LYS A 179 -16.71 -13.94 -19.77
C LYS A 179 -18.12 -14.55 -19.97
N ARG A 180 -19.08 -13.78 -20.46
CA ARG A 180 -20.41 -14.22 -20.85
C ARG A 180 -20.49 -14.44 -22.36
#